data_0b76d1de1be278b86831b19c73502006
#
_entry.id   0b76d1de1be278b86831b19c73502006
#
_cell.length_a   1.000
_cell.length_b   1.000
_cell.length_c   1.000
_cell.angle_alpha   90.00
_cell.angle_beta   90.00
_cell.angle_gamma   90.00
#
_symmetry.space_group_name_H-M   'P 1'
#
loop_
_entity.id
_entity.type
_entity.pdbx_description
1 polymer ?
#
loop_
_entity_poly.entity_id
_entity_poly.type
_entity_poly.pdbx_seq_one_letter_code
_entity_poly.pdbx_strand_id
1 'polypeptide(L)'
;MAYRIFIVDDDRFLTDLYAIKFRNAGHDVNVFGSGEDLLTALRKENVALPDAILLDIIMPGIGGFGALETIRKEHLAKGTKIIILSNQGQDSDLEKAQHLAVDSYIIKASVIPSEVFAETLRTIEMGKSR
;
A
#
# COMPACT_ATOMS: atom_id res chain seq x y z
N MET A 1 -6.21 16.45 8.75
CA MET A 1 -6.51 16.22 7.32
C MET A 1 -6.80 14.76 7.08
N ALA A 2 -7.86 14.46 6.33
CA ALA A 2 -8.25 13.08 6.07
C ALA A 2 -7.63 12.59 4.76
N TYR A 3 -6.95 11.46 4.83
CA TYR A 3 -6.38 10.81 3.67
C TYR A 3 -7.20 9.59 3.28
N ARG A 4 -7.03 9.12 2.06
CA ARG A 4 -7.58 7.85 1.59
C ARG A 4 -6.46 6.83 1.49
N ILE A 5 -6.63 5.69 2.16
CA ILE A 5 -5.62 4.65 2.26
C ILE A 5 -6.19 3.35 1.70
N PHE A 6 -5.48 2.71 0.79
CA PHE A 6 -5.79 1.36 0.33
C PHE A 6 -4.83 0.40 1.02
N ILE A 7 -5.38 -0.68 1.59
CA ILE A 7 -4.57 -1.72 2.23
C ILE A 7 -4.80 -3.02 1.47
N VAL A 8 -3.73 -3.62 0.97
CA VAL A 8 -3.79 -4.82 0.12
C VAL A 8 -3.00 -5.94 0.78
N ASP A 9 -3.70 -6.94 1.30
CA ASP A 9 -3.11 -8.06 2.03
C ASP A 9 -4.19 -9.14 2.14
N ASP A 10 -3.81 -10.40 2.00
CA ASP A 10 -4.75 -11.50 2.16
C ASP A 10 -4.99 -11.91 3.62
N ASP A 11 -4.24 -11.34 4.56
CA ASP A 11 -4.44 -11.55 5.99
C ASP A 11 -5.51 -10.58 6.51
N ARG A 12 -6.77 -11.06 6.58
CA ARG A 12 -7.93 -10.26 6.98
C ARG A 12 -7.79 -9.71 8.40
N PHE A 13 -7.25 -10.50 9.31
CA PHE A 13 -7.08 -10.05 10.69
C PHE A 13 -6.16 -8.85 10.77
N LEU A 14 -5.06 -8.89 10.06
CA LEU A 14 -4.07 -7.82 10.07
C LEU A 14 -4.59 -6.56 9.38
N THR A 15 -5.26 -6.72 8.23
CA THR A 15 -5.82 -5.57 7.52
C THR A 15 -6.90 -4.88 8.35
N ASP A 16 -7.71 -5.64 9.08
CA ASP A 16 -8.72 -5.07 9.96
C ASP A 16 -8.10 -4.25 11.08
N LEU A 17 -7.00 -4.72 11.66
CA LEU A 17 -6.27 -3.97 12.69
C LEU A 17 -5.78 -2.64 12.16
N TYR A 18 -5.13 -2.65 11.00
CA TYR A 18 -4.63 -1.41 10.39
C TYR A 18 -5.78 -0.49 10.00
N ALA A 19 -6.84 -1.04 9.41
CA ALA A 19 -7.99 -0.25 8.99
C ALA A 19 -8.64 0.49 10.15
N ILE A 20 -8.82 -0.20 11.29
CA ILE A 20 -9.38 0.40 12.49
C ILE A 20 -8.52 1.59 12.94
N LYS A 21 -7.20 1.42 12.93
CA LYS A 21 -6.28 2.47 13.36
C LYS A 21 -6.41 3.72 12.51
N PHE A 22 -6.44 3.56 11.18
CA PHE A 22 -6.59 4.70 10.28
C PHE A 22 -7.98 5.33 10.38
N ARG A 23 -9.03 4.52 10.45
CA ARG A 23 -10.40 5.02 10.54
C ARG A 23 -10.64 5.80 11.83
N ASN A 24 -10.09 5.33 12.93
CA ASN A 24 -10.22 6.03 14.22
C ASN A 24 -9.55 7.40 14.20
N ALA A 25 -8.57 7.57 13.33
CA ALA A 25 -7.90 8.88 13.17
C ALA A 25 -8.57 9.75 12.09
N GLY A 26 -9.70 9.31 11.53
CA GLY A 26 -10.46 10.11 10.59
C GLY A 26 -10.13 9.89 9.12
N HIS A 27 -9.36 8.86 8.78
CA HIS A 27 -8.99 8.57 7.39
C HIS A 27 -9.95 7.57 6.77
N ASP A 28 -10.11 7.65 5.45
CA ASP A 28 -10.88 6.67 4.66
C ASP A 28 -9.99 5.48 4.31
N VAL A 29 -10.49 4.27 4.51
CA VAL A 29 -9.73 3.04 4.22
C VAL A 29 -10.56 2.08 3.38
N ASN A 30 -9.95 1.57 2.30
CA ASN A 30 -10.48 0.46 1.54
C ASN A 30 -9.49 -0.70 1.63
N VAL A 31 -10.00 -1.91 1.83
CA VAL A 31 -9.19 -3.12 2.00
C VAL A 31 -9.42 -4.05 0.82
N PHE A 32 -8.33 -4.58 0.28
CA PHE A 32 -8.36 -5.53 -0.83
C PHE A 32 -7.58 -6.78 -0.44
N GLY A 33 -8.12 -7.93 -0.76
CA GLY A 33 -7.50 -9.22 -0.41
C GLY A 33 -6.55 -9.77 -1.45
N SER A 34 -6.37 -9.09 -2.58
CA SER A 34 -5.51 -9.57 -3.66
C SER A 34 -5.03 -8.41 -4.53
N GLY A 35 -3.97 -8.68 -5.31
CA GLY A 35 -3.50 -7.71 -6.30
C GLY A 35 -4.52 -7.50 -7.42
N GLU A 36 -5.23 -8.56 -7.80
CA GLU A 36 -6.28 -8.48 -8.83
C GLU A 36 -7.40 -7.55 -8.40
N ASP A 37 -7.86 -7.64 -7.16
CA ASP A 37 -8.90 -6.77 -6.64
C ASP A 37 -8.45 -5.30 -6.60
N LEU A 38 -7.20 -5.06 -6.23
CA LEU A 38 -6.64 -3.73 -6.27
C LEU A 38 -6.67 -3.15 -7.68
N LEU A 39 -6.22 -3.92 -8.67
CA LEU A 39 -6.21 -3.47 -10.05
C LEU A 39 -7.61 -3.18 -10.59
N THR A 40 -8.57 -4.03 -10.24
CA THR A 40 -9.96 -3.80 -10.62
C THR A 40 -10.45 -2.46 -10.10
N ALA A 41 -10.15 -2.14 -8.85
CA ALA A 41 -10.55 -0.88 -8.25
C ALA A 41 -9.86 0.32 -8.94
N LEU A 42 -8.57 0.22 -9.21
CA LEU A 42 -7.81 1.31 -9.81
C LEU A 42 -8.19 1.58 -11.27
N ARG A 43 -8.73 0.58 -11.96
CA ARG A 43 -9.12 0.71 -13.36
C ARG A 43 -10.53 1.28 -13.56
N LYS A 44 -11.28 1.48 -12.51
CA LYS A 44 -12.64 2.04 -12.62
C LYS A 44 -12.59 3.47 -13.08
N GLU A 45 -13.54 3.85 -13.94
CA GLU A 45 -13.70 5.24 -14.34
C GLU A 45 -14.03 6.10 -13.13
N ASN A 46 -13.45 7.30 -13.10
CA ASN A 46 -13.67 8.26 -12.02
C ASN A 46 -13.33 7.70 -10.63
N VAL A 47 -12.36 6.79 -10.56
CA VAL A 47 -11.91 6.27 -9.27
C VAL A 47 -11.31 7.40 -8.44
N ALA A 48 -11.68 7.46 -7.17
CA ALA A 48 -11.04 8.36 -6.23
C ALA A 48 -9.73 7.70 -5.79
N LEU A 49 -8.60 8.21 -6.28
CA LEU A 49 -7.30 7.61 -6.01
C LEU A 49 -6.91 7.74 -4.54
N PRO A 50 -6.26 6.72 -3.98
CA PRO A 50 -5.76 6.81 -2.62
C PRO A 50 -4.54 7.72 -2.54
N ASP A 51 -4.30 8.27 -1.36
CA ASP A 51 -3.06 8.98 -1.07
C ASP A 51 -1.92 8.00 -0.89
N ALA A 52 -2.21 6.81 -0.37
CA ALA A 52 -1.22 5.75 -0.21
C ALA A 52 -1.84 4.38 -0.40
N ILE A 53 -1.03 3.44 -0.89
CA ILE A 53 -1.36 2.02 -0.96
C ILE A 53 -0.34 1.28 -0.09
N LEU A 54 -0.84 0.57 0.93
CA LEU A 54 -0.04 -0.38 1.71
C LEU A 54 -0.19 -1.73 1.04
N LEU A 55 0.90 -2.32 0.57
CA LEU A 55 0.86 -3.46 -0.33
C LEU A 55 1.76 -4.58 0.17
N ASP A 56 1.15 -5.74 0.48
CA ASP A 56 1.92 -6.95 0.74
C ASP A 56 2.39 -7.54 -0.59
N ILE A 57 3.59 -8.10 -0.60
CA ILE A 57 4.14 -8.72 -1.81
C ILE A 57 3.84 -10.22 -1.91
N ILE A 58 3.59 -10.88 -0.78
CA ILE A 58 3.32 -12.32 -0.74
C ILE A 58 1.83 -12.55 -0.63
N MET A 59 1.18 -12.76 -1.75
CA MET A 59 -0.25 -13.06 -1.85
C MET A 59 -0.48 -14.05 -2.98
N PRO A 60 -1.55 -14.87 -2.91
CA PRO A 60 -1.91 -15.73 -4.06
C PRO A 60 -2.19 -14.90 -5.32
N GLY A 61 -2.08 -15.55 -6.46
CA GLY A 61 -2.32 -14.90 -7.74
C GLY A 61 -1.13 -14.09 -8.21
N ILE A 62 -1.37 -12.89 -8.73
CA ILE A 62 -0.28 -12.06 -9.27
C ILE A 62 0.64 -11.50 -8.19
N GLY A 63 0.20 -11.54 -6.92
CA GLY A 63 0.99 -11.02 -5.81
C GLY A 63 1.10 -9.50 -5.82
N GLY A 64 1.88 -8.97 -4.85
CA GLY A 64 2.08 -7.53 -4.75
C GLY A 64 2.94 -6.97 -5.85
N PHE A 65 4.05 -7.63 -6.17
CA PHE A 65 4.92 -7.15 -7.24
C PHE A 65 4.23 -7.22 -8.61
N GLY A 66 3.44 -8.28 -8.86
CA GLY A 66 2.67 -8.37 -10.10
C GLY A 66 1.69 -7.20 -10.23
N ALA A 67 0.99 -6.87 -9.15
CA ALA A 67 0.09 -5.73 -9.14
C ALA A 67 0.85 -4.42 -9.37
N LEU A 68 1.99 -4.24 -8.70
CA LEU A 68 2.78 -3.01 -8.81
C LEU A 68 3.36 -2.83 -10.21
N GLU A 69 3.87 -3.91 -10.81
CA GLU A 69 4.35 -3.86 -12.20
C GLU A 69 3.25 -3.39 -13.15
N THR A 70 2.04 -3.92 -12.96
CA THR A 70 0.88 -3.54 -13.79
C THR A 70 0.50 -2.07 -13.56
N ILE A 71 0.51 -1.62 -12.30
CA ILE A 71 0.23 -0.22 -11.96
C ILE A 71 1.19 0.71 -12.71
N ARG A 72 2.49 0.38 -12.71
CA ARG A 72 3.48 1.20 -13.40
C ARG A 72 3.32 1.14 -14.92
N LYS A 73 3.10 -0.05 -15.46
CA LYS A 73 2.94 -0.26 -16.90
C LYS A 73 1.72 0.48 -17.46
N GLU A 74 0.60 0.44 -16.75
CA GLU A 74 -0.64 1.07 -17.18
C GLU A 74 -0.79 2.51 -16.68
N HIS A 75 0.19 3.03 -15.97
CA HIS A 75 0.17 4.37 -15.40
C HIS A 75 -1.04 4.63 -14.50
N LEU A 76 -1.41 3.62 -13.71
CA LEU A 76 -2.47 3.74 -12.72
C LEU A 76 -1.96 4.44 -11.46
N ALA A 77 -2.87 4.95 -10.65
CA ALA A 77 -2.57 5.51 -9.33
C ALA A 77 -1.48 6.58 -9.35
N LYS A 78 -1.51 7.48 -10.32
CA LYS A 78 -0.54 8.58 -10.39
C LYS A 78 -0.64 9.46 -9.15
N GLY A 79 0.52 9.77 -8.56
CA GLY A 79 0.57 10.59 -7.37
C GLY A 79 0.35 9.83 -6.06
N THR A 80 -0.06 8.57 -6.14
CA THR A 80 -0.26 7.73 -4.96
C THR A 80 1.08 7.25 -4.43
N LYS A 81 1.28 7.32 -3.11
CA LYS A 81 2.46 6.74 -2.48
C LYS A 81 2.32 5.24 -2.35
N ILE A 82 3.35 4.50 -2.69
CA ILE A 82 3.38 3.04 -2.58
C ILE A 82 4.27 2.66 -1.42
N ILE A 83 3.69 1.94 -0.46
CA ILE A 83 4.40 1.47 0.73
C ILE A 83 4.26 -0.05 0.75
N ILE A 84 5.38 -0.76 0.64
CA ILE A 84 5.36 -2.21 0.79
C ILE A 84 5.35 -2.53 2.27
N LEU A 85 4.46 -3.42 2.67
CA LEU A 85 4.32 -3.88 4.05
C LEU A 85 4.30 -5.40 4.01
N SER A 86 5.44 -6.04 4.31
CA SER A 86 5.60 -7.47 4.13
C SER A 86 6.60 -8.05 5.13
N ASN A 87 6.49 -9.36 5.36
CA ASN A 87 7.50 -10.08 6.14
C ASN A 87 8.70 -10.49 5.30
N GLN A 88 8.67 -10.22 4.00
CA GLN A 88 9.75 -10.56 3.09
C GLN A 88 10.61 -9.33 2.82
N GLY A 89 11.90 -9.43 3.09
CA GLY A 89 12.81 -8.30 2.96
C GLY A 89 14.20 -8.71 2.52
N GLN A 90 14.30 -9.68 1.59
CA GLN A 90 15.58 -10.08 1.02
C GLN A 90 16.10 -8.97 0.11
N ASP A 91 17.41 -8.97 -0.16
CA ASP A 91 18.02 -7.96 -1.02
C ASP A 91 17.38 -7.88 -2.39
N SER A 92 17.01 -9.04 -2.97
CA SER A 92 16.32 -9.08 -4.27
C SER A 92 14.96 -8.41 -4.23
N ASP A 93 14.22 -8.53 -3.12
CA ASP A 93 12.93 -7.88 -2.95
C ASP A 93 13.10 -6.35 -2.84
N LEU A 94 14.10 -5.92 -2.08
CA LEU A 94 14.38 -4.50 -1.91
C LEU A 94 14.83 -3.85 -3.21
N GLU A 95 15.65 -4.55 -3.99
CA GLU A 95 16.09 -4.07 -5.31
C GLU A 95 14.89 -3.93 -6.25
N LYS A 96 14.02 -4.93 -6.29
CA LYS A 96 12.83 -4.90 -7.14
C LYS A 96 11.89 -3.76 -6.75
N ALA A 97 11.69 -3.56 -5.45
CA ALA A 97 10.87 -2.47 -4.94
C ALA A 97 11.45 -1.11 -5.36
N GLN A 98 12.76 -0.94 -5.24
CA GLN A 98 13.43 0.28 -5.66
C GLN A 98 13.28 0.51 -7.16
N HIS A 99 13.41 -0.54 -7.95
CA HIS A 99 13.25 -0.47 -9.41
C HIS A 99 11.83 -0.04 -9.80
N LEU A 100 10.84 -0.43 -9.00
CA LEU A 100 9.43 -0.07 -9.22
C LEU A 100 9.06 1.25 -8.53
N ALA A 101 10.04 1.96 -7.99
CA ALA A 101 9.89 3.30 -7.41
C ALA A 101 8.90 3.35 -6.25
N VAL A 102 8.97 2.37 -5.34
CA VAL A 102 8.16 2.43 -4.12
C VAL A 102 8.70 3.52 -3.19
N ASP A 103 7.81 4.08 -2.38
CA ASP A 103 8.16 5.20 -1.50
C ASP A 103 8.65 4.75 -0.13
N SER A 104 8.26 3.56 0.31
CA SER A 104 8.70 3.00 1.60
C SER A 104 8.56 1.49 1.59
N TYR A 105 9.36 0.82 2.41
CA TYR A 105 9.34 -0.64 2.57
C TYR A 105 9.38 -0.95 4.06
N ILE A 106 8.34 -1.58 4.57
CA ILE A 106 8.21 -1.89 6.00
C ILE A 106 8.19 -3.40 6.19
N ILE A 107 9.01 -3.90 7.09
CA ILE A 107 9.02 -5.32 7.46
C ILE A 107 8.03 -5.51 8.61
N LYS A 108 6.94 -6.26 8.38
CA LYS A 108 5.85 -6.45 9.34
C LYS A 108 6.32 -6.94 10.70
N ALA A 109 7.24 -7.91 10.72
CA ALA A 109 7.72 -8.51 11.96
C ALA A 109 8.55 -7.55 12.81
N SER A 110 8.99 -6.43 12.27
CA SER A 110 9.87 -5.48 12.95
C SER A 110 9.13 -4.25 13.49
N VAL A 111 7.83 -4.14 13.24
CA VAL A 111 7.07 -2.94 13.60
C VAL A 111 5.74 -3.30 14.26
N ILE A 112 5.20 -2.37 15.03
CA ILE A 112 3.85 -2.46 15.59
C ILE A 112 2.88 -1.60 14.75
N PRO A 113 1.57 -1.80 14.87
CA PRO A 113 0.60 -1.06 14.04
C PRO A 113 0.72 0.46 14.13
N SER A 114 1.06 1.01 15.30
CA SER A 114 1.24 2.46 15.42
C SER A 114 2.43 2.97 14.61
N GLU A 115 3.46 2.15 14.43
CA GLU A 115 4.60 2.52 13.60
C GLU A 115 4.25 2.48 12.10
N VAL A 116 3.44 1.52 11.68
CA VAL A 116 2.93 1.46 10.32
C VAL A 116 2.09 2.71 10.03
N PHE A 117 1.22 3.07 10.94
CA PHE A 117 0.39 4.26 10.85
C PHE A 117 1.25 5.52 10.68
N ALA A 118 2.23 5.71 11.58
CA ALA A 118 3.09 6.89 11.56
C ALA A 118 3.92 6.97 10.26
N GLU A 119 4.47 5.85 9.82
CA GLU A 119 5.28 5.82 8.60
C GLU A 119 4.42 6.12 7.36
N THR A 120 3.19 5.64 7.32
CA THR A 120 2.28 5.91 6.22
C THR A 120 1.99 7.42 6.11
N LEU A 121 1.63 8.05 7.23
CA LEU A 121 1.35 9.48 7.23
C LEU A 121 2.59 10.29 6.87
N ARG A 122 3.74 9.91 7.41
CA ARG A 122 5.01 10.58 7.10
C ARG A 122 5.30 10.51 5.60
N THR A 123 5.11 9.34 5.00
CA THR A 123 5.37 9.13 3.57
C THR A 123 4.44 9.99 2.71
N ILE A 124 3.16 10.06 3.06
CA ILE A 124 2.20 10.89 2.34
C ILE A 124 2.61 12.37 2.44
N GLU A 125 2.93 12.82 3.64
CA GLU A 125 3.22 14.23 3.89
C GLU A 125 4.53 14.69 3.28
N MET A 126 5.51 13.81 3.17
CA MET A 126 6.76 14.13 2.48
C MET A 126 6.54 14.52 1.02
N GLY A 127 5.57 13.89 0.35
CA GLY A 127 5.23 14.23 -1.01
C GLY A 127 4.54 15.58 -1.15
N LYS A 128 3.98 16.11 -0.06
CA LYS A 128 3.22 17.38 -0.06
C LYS A 128 4.05 18.58 0.37
N SER A 129 5.22 18.35 0.92
CA SER A 129 6.05 19.44 1.45
C SER A 129 6.91 20.12 0.39
N ARG A 130 6.63 19.88 -0.86
CA ARG A 130 7.33 20.51 -1.99
C ARG A 130 6.53 21.62 -2.61
#